data_f7bcba6d9d293f59db8ecebd575aba1c
#
_entry.id   f7bcba6d9d293f59db8ecebd575aba1c
#
_cell.length_a   1.000
_cell.length_b   1.000
_cell.length_c   1.000
_cell.angle_alpha   90.00
_cell.angle_beta   90.00
_cell.angle_gamma   90.00
#
_symmetry.space_group_name_H-M   'P 1'
#
loop_
_entity.id
_entity.type
_entity.pdbx_description
1 polymer ?
#
loop_
_entity_poly.entity_id
_entity_poly.type
_entity_poly.pdbx_seq_one_letter_code
_entity_poly.pdbx_strand_id
1 'polypeptide(L)'
;HEYFYSEVTGQTESCLVYAPPGYDRDQLRLPVLYLQHGFGENEGSWVWQGRIGWMMDNFLSEKKVTPMLIVMADGMMSEDGDPEKKIIPSLFTKFLTQDLMPYVEAHYRVLTGRENCAVAGLSMGSMQAAMAAFSYPEKFAWIGLFSGFLRNYIGVEEIADSHLMQAFADVEAFNQNTRLLFRAMGRE
;
A
#
# COMPACT_ATOMS: atom_id res chain seq x y z
N HIS A 1 1.95 -16.79 0.30
CA HIS A 1 3.26 -16.13 0.28
C HIS A 1 3.82 -16.25 -1.13
N GLU A 2 4.07 -15.12 -1.76
CA GLU A 2 4.55 -15.03 -3.12
C GLU A 2 5.98 -14.52 -3.15
N TYR A 3 6.74 -14.94 -4.16
CA TYR A 3 8.10 -14.47 -4.44
C TYR A 3 8.19 -14.12 -5.92
N PHE A 4 8.78 -12.97 -6.24
CA PHE A 4 8.96 -12.52 -7.61
C PHE A 4 10.20 -11.63 -7.74
N TYR A 5 10.77 -11.61 -8.93
CA TYR A 5 11.88 -10.69 -9.21
C TYR A 5 11.34 -9.28 -9.44
N SER A 6 11.95 -8.30 -8.77
CA SER A 6 11.64 -6.88 -8.95
C SER A 6 12.72 -6.23 -9.80
N GLU A 7 12.32 -5.61 -10.89
CA GLU A 7 13.22 -4.81 -11.72
C GLU A 7 13.63 -3.51 -11.04
N VAL A 8 12.74 -2.98 -10.19
CA VAL A 8 12.97 -1.73 -9.46
C VAL A 8 14.04 -1.89 -8.38
N THR A 9 14.02 -3.02 -7.65
CA THR A 9 14.99 -3.27 -6.58
C THR A 9 16.17 -4.12 -7.04
N GLY A 10 16.10 -4.76 -8.21
CA GLY A 10 17.13 -5.63 -8.75
C GLY A 10 17.29 -6.97 -8.02
N GLN A 11 16.31 -7.36 -7.21
CA GLN A 11 16.36 -8.57 -6.38
C GLN A 11 15.02 -9.31 -6.31
N THR A 12 15.04 -10.47 -5.67
CA THR A 12 13.80 -11.21 -5.39
C THR A 12 13.11 -10.58 -4.17
N GLU A 13 11.89 -10.13 -4.39
CA GLU A 13 11.01 -9.59 -3.37
C GLU A 13 9.93 -10.59 -2.98
N SER A 14 9.28 -10.33 -1.84
CA SER A 14 8.16 -11.15 -1.38
C SER A 14 6.95 -10.31 -0.99
N CYS A 15 5.77 -10.93 -1.09
CA CYS A 15 4.56 -10.39 -0.50
C CYS A 15 3.67 -11.48 0.07
N LEU A 16 2.84 -11.11 1.02
CA LEU A 16 1.73 -11.92 1.50
C LEU A 16 0.43 -11.43 0.89
N VAL A 17 -0.38 -12.35 0.41
CA VAL A 17 -1.70 -12.04 -0.14
C VAL A 17 -2.76 -12.75 0.70
N TYR A 18 -3.62 -11.95 1.35
CA TYR A 18 -4.86 -12.47 1.91
C TYR A 18 -5.89 -12.55 0.79
N ALA A 19 -6.46 -13.74 0.62
CA ALA A 19 -7.62 -13.97 -0.23
C ALA A 19 -8.81 -14.38 0.62
N PRO A 20 -10.00 -13.81 0.42
CA PRO A 20 -11.16 -14.12 1.25
C PRO A 20 -11.63 -15.57 1.07
N PRO A 21 -12.33 -16.15 2.06
CA PRO A 21 -12.90 -17.48 1.95
C PRO A 21 -13.74 -17.64 0.68
N GLY A 22 -13.50 -18.71 -0.06
CA GLY A 22 -14.20 -19.00 -1.33
C GLY A 22 -13.54 -18.43 -2.57
N TYR A 23 -12.47 -17.65 -2.45
CA TYR A 23 -11.79 -17.02 -3.59
C TYR A 23 -11.44 -18.01 -4.73
N ASP A 24 -10.90 -19.18 -4.39
CA ASP A 24 -10.53 -20.19 -5.41
C ASP A 24 -11.74 -20.79 -6.13
N ARG A 25 -12.87 -20.86 -5.44
CA ARG A 25 -14.10 -21.49 -5.95
C ARG A 25 -14.96 -20.53 -6.75
N ASP A 26 -15.06 -19.27 -6.31
CA ASP A 26 -16.13 -18.37 -6.76
C ASP A 26 -15.77 -17.59 -8.05
N GLN A 27 -14.55 -17.73 -8.57
CA GLN A 27 -14.06 -17.13 -9.83
C GLN A 27 -14.30 -15.61 -9.96
N LEU A 28 -14.61 -14.92 -8.86
CA LEU A 28 -14.87 -13.49 -8.84
C LEU A 28 -13.56 -12.69 -8.95
N ARG A 29 -13.65 -11.55 -9.62
CA ARG A 29 -12.62 -10.51 -9.53
C ARG A 29 -12.89 -9.62 -8.34
N LEU A 30 -11.87 -9.30 -7.57
CA LEU A 30 -11.98 -8.56 -6.31
C LEU A 30 -11.20 -7.25 -6.35
N PRO A 31 -11.64 -6.21 -5.63
CA PRO A 31 -10.82 -5.03 -5.37
C PRO A 31 -9.59 -5.40 -4.53
N VAL A 32 -8.57 -4.54 -4.55
CA VAL A 32 -7.29 -4.78 -3.88
C VAL A 32 -6.99 -3.66 -2.88
N LEU A 33 -6.58 -4.05 -1.68
CA LEU A 33 -5.95 -3.18 -0.69
C LEU A 33 -4.45 -3.53 -0.60
N TYR A 34 -3.58 -2.58 -0.92
CA TYR A 34 -2.14 -2.65 -0.62
C TYR A 34 -1.92 -2.08 0.78
N LEU A 35 -1.51 -2.95 1.72
CA LEU A 35 -1.45 -2.61 3.15
C LEU A 35 -0.02 -2.70 3.67
N GLN A 36 0.54 -1.55 4.05
CA GLN A 36 1.96 -1.41 4.37
C GLN A 36 2.21 -1.36 5.88
N HIS A 37 3.25 -2.05 6.31
CA HIS A 37 3.71 -2.15 7.71
C HIS A 37 4.51 -0.93 8.19
N GLY A 38 4.83 -0.86 9.48
CA GLY A 38 5.64 0.17 10.10
C GLY A 38 7.15 -0.06 9.98
N PHE A 39 7.95 0.92 10.41
CA PHE A 39 9.41 0.80 10.41
C PHE A 39 9.89 -0.36 11.28
N GLY A 40 10.87 -1.12 10.78
CA GLY A 40 11.45 -2.26 11.48
C GLY A 40 10.59 -3.54 11.46
N GLU A 41 9.51 -3.53 10.71
CA GLU A 41 8.61 -4.66 10.49
C GLU A 41 8.84 -5.28 9.11
N ASN A 42 7.97 -6.19 8.67
CA ASN A 42 7.99 -6.84 7.36
C ASN A 42 6.57 -7.17 6.88
N GLU A 43 6.45 -7.82 5.71
CA GLU A 43 5.18 -8.21 5.09
C GLU A 43 4.27 -9.07 6.00
N GLY A 44 4.85 -9.77 6.98
CA GLY A 44 4.10 -10.62 7.92
C GLY A 44 3.44 -9.88 9.07
N SER A 45 3.78 -8.61 9.32
CA SER A 45 3.37 -7.90 10.55
C SER A 45 1.87 -7.76 10.70
N TRP A 46 1.16 -7.42 9.63
CA TRP A 46 -0.31 -7.34 9.66
C TRP A 46 -0.98 -8.71 9.89
N VAL A 47 -0.33 -9.80 9.47
CA VAL A 47 -0.82 -11.16 9.72
C VAL A 47 -0.59 -11.56 11.18
N TRP A 48 0.62 -11.38 11.69
CA TRP A 48 0.99 -11.90 13.02
C TRP A 48 0.55 -10.98 14.17
N GLN A 49 0.74 -9.67 14.02
CA GLN A 49 0.37 -8.68 15.03
C GLN A 49 -1.06 -8.19 14.83
N GLY A 50 -1.40 -7.77 13.60
CA GLY A 50 -2.72 -7.23 13.26
C GLY A 50 -3.82 -8.27 13.12
N ARG A 51 -3.48 -9.56 12.97
CA ARG A 51 -4.44 -10.64 12.76
C ARG A 51 -5.42 -10.36 11.61
N ILE A 52 -4.94 -9.70 10.56
CA ILE A 52 -5.77 -9.15 9.47
C ILE A 52 -6.66 -10.22 8.81
N GLY A 53 -6.15 -11.44 8.61
CA GLY A 53 -6.94 -12.54 8.03
C GLY A 53 -8.16 -12.87 8.88
N TRP A 54 -7.97 -13.09 10.19
CA TRP A 54 -9.09 -13.41 11.10
C TRP A 54 -10.08 -12.25 11.22
N MET A 55 -9.57 -11.03 11.26
CA MET A 55 -10.42 -9.84 11.33
C MET A 55 -11.28 -9.72 10.08
N MET A 56 -10.70 -9.93 8.90
CA MET A 56 -11.41 -9.88 7.63
C MET A 56 -12.44 -11.01 7.51
N ASP A 57 -12.08 -12.24 7.88
CA ASP A 57 -13.01 -13.38 7.85
C ASP A 57 -14.23 -13.13 8.74
N ASN A 58 -14.03 -12.58 9.95
CA ASN A 58 -15.12 -12.19 10.83
C ASN A 58 -16.00 -11.09 10.23
N PHE A 59 -15.41 -10.01 9.72
CA PHE A 59 -16.18 -8.93 9.10
C PHE A 59 -16.94 -9.37 7.84
N LEU A 60 -16.37 -10.28 7.07
CA LEU A 60 -17.04 -10.88 5.91
C LEU A 60 -18.23 -11.72 6.35
N SER A 61 -18.06 -12.56 7.39
CA SER A 61 -19.16 -13.38 7.93
C SER A 61 -20.32 -12.53 8.47
N GLU A 62 -20.00 -11.37 9.03
CA GLU A 62 -20.96 -10.38 9.53
C GLU A 62 -21.47 -9.42 8.43
N LYS A 63 -21.04 -9.59 7.18
CA LYS A 63 -21.37 -8.71 6.04
C LYS A 63 -21.05 -7.22 6.28
N LYS A 64 -20.00 -6.93 7.04
CA LYS A 64 -19.56 -5.58 7.39
C LYS A 64 -18.55 -5.00 6.38
N VAL A 65 -17.94 -5.85 5.56
CA VAL A 65 -16.95 -5.43 4.55
C VAL A 65 -17.23 -6.10 3.22
N THR A 66 -16.79 -5.48 2.14
CA THR A 66 -16.77 -6.06 0.81
C THR A 66 -15.60 -7.03 0.70
N PRO A 67 -15.77 -8.22 0.10
CA PRO A 67 -14.65 -9.11 -0.19
C PRO A 67 -13.57 -8.40 -1.02
N MET A 68 -12.31 -8.52 -0.59
CA MET A 68 -11.16 -7.91 -1.25
C MET A 68 -9.91 -8.76 -1.06
N LEU A 69 -8.94 -8.60 -1.96
CA LEU A 69 -7.58 -9.06 -1.73
C LEU A 69 -6.84 -8.03 -0.87
N ILE A 70 -5.98 -8.50 0.04
CA ILE A 70 -5.08 -7.61 0.78
C ILE A 70 -3.66 -8.07 0.49
N VAL A 71 -2.86 -7.18 -0.08
CA VAL A 71 -1.47 -7.43 -0.46
C VAL A 71 -0.56 -6.67 0.52
N MET A 72 0.35 -7.39 1.14
CA MET A 72 1.30 -6.88 2.12
C MET A 72 2.70 -7.22 1.64
N ALA A 73 3.54 -6.23 1.41
CA ALA A 73 4.92 -6.40 0.97
C ALA A 73 5.90 -5.83 2.00
N ASP A 74 7.17 -6.23 1.92
CA ASP A 74 8.21 -5.58 2.71
C ASP A 74 8.47 -4.18 2.15
N GLY A 75 8.40 -3.18 3.01
CA GLY A 75 8.62 -1.77 2.67
C GLY A 75 9.95 -1.22 3.19
N MET A 76 10.79 -2.07 3.81
CA MET A 76 12.11 -1.69 4.32
C MET A 76 13.16 -1.55 3.20
N MET A 77 12.81 -0.77 2.17
CA MET A 77 13.64 -0.62 0.97
C MET A 77 14.67 0.49 1.13
N SER A 78 15.93 0.15 0.85
CA SER A 78 17.08 1.04 0.83
C SER A 78 17.87 0.84 -0.46
N GLU A 79 18.75 1.80 -0.82
CA GLU A 79 19.69 1.59 -1.93
C GLU A 79 20.72 0.52 -1.58
N ASP A 80 21.08 -0.29 -2.59
CA ASP A 80 22.17 -1.25 -2.47
C ASP A 80 23.48 -0.53 -2.11
N GLY A 81 24.12 -1.03 -1.04
CA GLY A 81 25.39 -0.47 -0.56
C GLY A 81 25.26 0.73 0.36
N ASP A 82 24.06 1.19 0.70
CA ASP A 82 23.88 2.21 1.75
C ASP A 82 24.21 1.60 3.13
N PRO A 83 25.33 2.04 3.79
CA PRO A 83 25.71 1.52 5.09
C PRO A 83 24.73 1.92 6.20
N GLU A 84 23.95 2.98 6.01
CA GLU A 84 22.96 3.45 6.97
C GLU A 84 21.57 2.83 6.73
N LYS A 85 21.39 2.10 5.60
CA LYS A 85 20.12 1.48 5.21
C LYS A 85 18.93 2.44 5.37
N LYS A 86 19.09 3.65 4.87
CA LYS A 86 18.02 4.64 4.89
C LYS A 86 16.86 4.15 4.05
N ILE A 87 15.67 4.17 4.64
CA ILE A 87 14.45 3.82 3.92
C ILE A 87 14.13 4.93 2.90
N ILE A 88 13.90 4.52 1.66
CA ILE A 88 13.58 5.42 0.55
C ILE A 88 12.11 5.24 0.17
N PRO A 89 11.21 6.10 0.64
CA PRO A 89 9.77 5.98 0.34
C PRO A 89 9.45 6.05 -1.16
N SER A 90 10.24 6.79 -1.93
CA SER A 90 10.09 6.86 -3.39
C SER A 90 10.45 5.57 -4.09
N LEU A 91 11.41 4.80 -3.56
CA LEU A 91 11.76 3.47 -4.08
C LEU A 91 10.60 2.50 -3.89
N PHE A 92 10.00 2.49 -2.68
CA PHE A 92 8.78 1.70 -2.44
C PHE A 92 7.65 2.10 -3.38
N THR A 93 7.45 3.39 -3.62
CA THR A 93 6.41 3.87 -4.55
C THR A 93 6.60 3.33 -5.96
N LYS A 94 7.85 3.32 -6.46
CA LYS A 94 8.17 2.71 -7.77
C LYS A 94 7.94 1.20 -7.75
N PHE A 95 8.47 0.51 -6.76
CA PHE A 95 8.27 -0.94 -6.58
C PHE A 95 6.77 -1.29 -6.55
N LEU A 96 5.98 -0.60 -5.75
CA LEU A 96 4.54 -0.82 -5.66
C LEU A 96 3.86 -0.70 -7.03
N THR A 97 4.17 0.38 -7.76
CA THR A 97 3.42 0.73 -8.97
C THR A 97 3.95 0.09 -10.24
N GLN A 98 5.22 -0.30 -10.29
CA GLN A 98 5.86 -0.85 -11.48
C GLN A 98 6.06 -2.37 -11.43
N ASP A 99 6.18 -2.96 -10.23
CA ASP A 99 6.43 -4.39 -10.06
C ASP A 99 5.28 -5.09 -9.31
N LEU A 100 4.97 -4.67 -8.07
CA LEU A 100 4.01 -5.39 -7.22
C LEU A 100 2.58 -5.35 -7.78
N MET A 101 2.08 -4.19 -8.19
CA MET A 101 0.73 -4.08 -8.77
C MET A 101 0.59 -4.90 -10.06
N PRO A 102 1.51 -4.78 -11.06
CA PRO A 102 1.48 -5.62 -12.24
C PRO A 102 1.58 -7.12 -11.93
N TYR A 103 2.41 -7.52 -10.96
CA TYR A 103 2.50 -8.90 -10.52
C TYR A 103 1.16 -9.41 -10.01
N VAL A 104 0.52 -8.67 -9.11
CA VAL A 104 -0.79 -9.02 -8.54
C VAL A 104 -1.87 -9.10 -9.62
N GLU A 105 -1.90 -8.15 -10.55
CA GLU A 105 -2.85 -8.14 -11.67
C GLU A 105 -2.67 -9.32 -12.61
N ALA A 106 -1.45 -9.81 -12.79
CA ALA A 106 -1.14 -10.97 -13.64
C ALA A 106 -1.47 -12.32 -12.98
N HIS A 107 -1.37 -12.40 -11.64
CA HIS A 107 -1.48 -13.69 -10.92
C HIS A 107 -2.79 -13.87 -10.16
N TYR A 108 -3.54 -12.80 -9.92
CA TYR A 108 -4.78 -12.83 -9.16
C TYR A 108 -5.96 -12.26 -9.95
N ARG A 109 -7.15 -12.73 -9.62
CA ARG A 109 -8.39 -12.21 -10.21
C ARG A 109 -8.78 -10.91 -9.54
N VAL A 110 -8.25 -9.80 -10.04
CA VAL A 110 -8.49 -8.46 -9.51
C VAL A 110 -9.39 -7.63 -10.41
N LEU A 111 -10.16 -6.75 -9.81
CA LEU A 111 -10.80 -5.64 -10.49
C LEU A 111 -9.73 -4.55 -10.70
N THR A 112 -9.53 -4.16 -11.93
CA THR A 112 -8.60 -3.09 -12.29
C THR A 112 -9.23 -1.71 -12.19
N GLY A 113 -8.39 -0.68 -12.21
CA GLY A 113 -8.80 0.71 -12.13
C GLY A 113 -8.85 1.22 -10.70
N ARG A 114 -8.61 2.52 -10.58
CA ARG A 114 -8.44 3.22 -9.30
C ARG A 114 -9.58 3.03 -8.30
N GLU A 115 -10.83 2.92 -8.79
CA GLU A 115 -12.03 2.75 -7.96
C GLU A 115 -12.03 1.42 -7.19
N ASN A 116 -11.23 0.46 -7.64
CA ASN A 116 -11.08 -0.86 -7.05
C ASN A 116 -9.74 -1.04 -6.33
N CYS A 117 -8.98 0.03 -6.18
CA CYS A 117 -7.64 -0.02 -5.64
C CYS A 117 -7.51 0.91 -4.42
N ALA A 118 -7.07 0.34 -3.32
CA ALA A 118 -6.79 1.04 -2.07
C ALA A 118 -5.32 0.89 -1.69
N VAL A 119 -4.78 1.91 -1.03
CA VAL A 119 -3.47 1.84 -0.37
C VAL A 119 -3.58 2.36 1.05
N ALA A 120 -2.99 1.64 1.99
CA ALA A 120 -3.00 2.04 3.40
C ALA A 120 -1.71 1.60 4.08
N GLY A 121 -1.41 2.22 5.23
CA GLY A 121 -0.24 1.83 6.00
C GLY A 121 -0.14 2.47 7.37
N LEU A 122 0.74 1.89 8.19
CA LEU A 122 1.03 2.30 9.55
C LEU A 122 2.39 2.99 9.63
N SER A 123 2.49 4.15 10.29
CA SER A 123 3.75 4.83 10.57
C SER A 123 4.58 5.07 9.27
N MET A 124 5.73 4.42 9.09
CA MET A 124 6.48 4.43 7.83
C MET A 124 5.58 4.04 6.63
N GLY A 125 4.80 2.99 6.75
CA GLY A 125 3.87 2.56 5.71
C GLY A 125 2.78 3.58 5.39
N SER A 126 2.40 4.42 6.36
CA SER A 126 1.51 5.55 6.12
C SER A 126 2.14 6.61 5.20
N MET A 127 3.45 6.88 5.35
CA MET A 127 4.17 7.77 4.44
C MET A 127 4.26 7.17 3.04
N GLN A 128 4.61 5.89 2.95
CA GLN A 128 4.70 5.16 1.68
C GLN A 128 3.35 5.13 0.96
N ALA A 129 2.26 4.88 1.69
CA ALA A 129 0.90 4.93 1.16
C ALA A 129 0.52 6.34 0.66
N ALA A 130 0.85 7.37 1.44
CA ALA A 130 0.60 8.76 1.05
C ALA A 130 1.41 9.13 -0.21
N MET A 131 2.70 8.80 -0.25
CA MET A 131 3.54 9.07 -1.42
C MET A 131 3.03 8.35 -2.67
N ALA A 132 2.67 7.07 -2.55
CA ALA A 132 2.13 6.33 -3.68
C ALA A 132 0.82 6.95 -4.20
N ALA A 133 -0.13 7.21 -3.29
CA ALA A 133 -1.44 7.76 -3.67
C ALA A 133 -1.37 9.18 -4.25
N PHE A 134 -0.47 10.01 -3.72
CA PHE A 134 -0.35 11.40 -4.16
C PHE A 134 0.53 11.56 -5.40
N SER A 135 1.47 10.64 -5.63
CA SER A 135 2.27 10.60 -6.86
C SER A 135 1.51 9.97 -8.03
N TYR A 136 0.59 9.05 -7.74
CA TYR A 136 -0.19 8.32 -8.75
C TYR A 136 -1.69 8.36 -8.42
N PRO A 137 -2.33 9.55 -8.41
CA PRO A 137 -3.75 9.68 -8.07
C PRO A 137 -4.68 8.92 -9.02
N GLU A 138 -4.21 8.60 -10.22
CA GLU A 138 -4.92 7.75 -11.18
C GLU A 138 -4.96 6.26 -10.80
N LYS A 139 -4.14 5.83 -9.82
CA LYS A 139 -4.08 4.43 -9.38
C LYS A 139 -4.90 4.12 -8.13
N PHE A 140 -5.09 5.11 -7.25
CA PHE A 140 -5.70 4.87 -5.94
C PHE A 140 -6.86 5.84 -5.68
N ALA A 141 -8.04 5.30 -5.37
CA ALA A 141 -9.20 6.10 -4.95
C ALA A 141 -9.40 6.08 -3.42
N TRP A 142 -8.82 5.11 -2.73
CA TRP A 142 -9.02 4.88 -1.30
C TRP A 142 -7.68 4.89 -0.58
N ILE A 143 -7.54 5.77 0.40
CA ILE A 143 -6.26 6.04 1.08
C ILE A 143 -6.46 5.93 2.59
N GLY A 144 -5.66 5.08 3.26
CA GLY A 144 -5.66 4.90 4.70
C GLY A 144 -4.32 5.23 5.34
N LEU A 145 -4.29 6.24 6.24
CA LEU A 145 -3.08 6.71 6.89
C LEU A 145 -3.19 6.53 8.41
N PHE A 146 -2.45 5.56 8.96
CA PHE A 146 -2.48 5.22 10.38
C PHE A 146 -1.20 5.67 11.07
N SER A 147 -1.31 6.52 12.09
CA SER A 147 -0.20 7.01 12.92
C SER A 147 0.99 7.51 12.10
N GLY A 148 0.71 8.16 10.97
CA GLY A 148 1.70 8.62 10.03
C GLY A 148 1.98 10.10 10.15
N PHE A 149 3.21 10.46 9.78
CA PHE A 149 3.66 11.86 9.69
C PHE A 149 4.51 12.03 8.43
N LEU A 150 4.21 13.04 7.66
CA LEU A 150 4.95 13.32 6.41
C LEU A 150 6.25 14.11 6.66
N ARG A 151 6.39 14.75 7.82
CA ARG A 151 7.31 15.87 8.00
C ARG A 151 8.78 15.51 8.27
N ASN A 152 9.12 14.35 8.80
CA ASN A 152 10.47 14.11 9.35
C ASN A 152 11.32 13.08 8.64
N TYR A 153 10.77 12.35 7.66
CA TYR A 153 11.48 11.26 6.97
C TYR A 153 11.74 11.54 5.50
N ILE A 154 10.99 12.47 4.94
CA ILE A 154 11.23 12.96 3.59
C ILE A 154 11.99 14.26 3.80
N GLY A 155 13.22 14.37 3.31
CA GLY A 155 13.96 15.63 3.30
C GLY A 155 13.09 16.72 2.66
N VAL A 156 13.20 17.95 3.14
CA VAL A 156 12.40 19.07 2.59
C VAL A 156 12.61 19.19 1.07
N GLU A 157 13.79 18.80 0.58
CA GLU A 157 14.15 18.74 -0.84
C GLU A 157 13.41 17.62 -1.59
N GLU A 158 13.29 16.43 -1.01
CA GLU A 158 12.50 15.32 -1.60
C GLU A 158 11.01 15.64 -1.66
N ILE A 159 10.46 16.37 -0.69
CA ILE A 159 9.07 16.82 -0.75
C ILE A 159 8.89 17.90 -1.83
N ALA A 160 9.84 18.82 -1.96
CA ALA A 160 9.78 19.90 -2.94
C ALA A 160 9.85 19.39 -4.40
N ASP A 161 10.64 18.34 -4.64
CA ASP A 161 10.79 17.70 -5.95
C ASP A 161 9.80 16.54 -6.15
N SER A 162 9.04 16.14 -5.12
CA SER A 162 8.13 15.04 -5.22
C SER A 162 6.80 15.45 -5.86
N HIS A 163 6.21 14.53 -6.62
CA HIS A 163 4.86 14.65 -7.14
C HIS A 163 3.79 14.89 -6.05
N LEU A 164 4.15 14.69 -4.79
CA LEU A 164 3.30 14.90 -3.62
C LEU A 164 2.74 16.34 -3.56
N MET A 165 3.60 17.32 -3.78
CA MET A 165 3.17 18.72 -3.80
C MET A 165 2.29 19.05 -5.00
N GLN A 166 2.51 18.35 -6.12
CA GLN A 166 1.73 18.53 -7.34
C GLN A 166 0.30 17.99 -7.20
N ALA A 167 0.08 16.90 -6.44
CA ALA A 167 -1.26 16.38 -6.17
C ALA A 167 -2.13 17.38 -5.38
N PHE A 168 -1.53 18.26 -4.59
CA PHE A 168 -2.22 19.31 -3.85
C PHE A 168 -2.28 20.66 -4.59
N ALA A 169 -1.61 20.80 -5.72
CA ALA A 169 -1.70 22.00 -6.55
C ALA A 169 -3.10 22.16 -7.20
N ASP A 170 -3.80 21.04 -7.40
CA ASP A 170 -5.17 21.00 -7.88
C ASP A 170 -6.07 20.26 -6.89
N VAL A 171 -6.54 20.99 -5.87
CA VAL A 171 -7.39 20.45 -4.80
C VAL A 171 -8.72 19.93 -5.33
N GLU A 172 -9.25 20.52 -6.41
CA GLU A 172 -10.51 20.09 -6.98
C GLU A 172 -10.36 18.73 -7.68
N ALA A 173 -9.32 18.57 -8.50
CA ALA A 173 -8.99 17.27 -9.10
C ALA A 173 -8.70 16.20 -8.05
N PHE A 174 -7.97 16.55 -6.98
CA PHE A 174 -7.73 15.63 -5.87
C PHE A 174 -9.04 15.18 -5.22
N ASN A 175 -9.94 16.10 -4.89
CA ASN A 175 -11.23 15.77 -4.26
C ASN A 175 -12.13 14.95 -5.19
N GLN A 176 -12.16 15.25 -6.49
CA GLN A 176 -12.91 14.45 -7.47
C GLN A 176 -12.33 13.04 -7.61
N ASN A 177 -11.04 12.93 -7.49
CA ASN A 177 -10.29 11.69 -7.69
C ASN A 177 -10.18 10.81 -6.45
N THR A 178 -10.36 11.32 -5.24
CA THR A 178 -10.25 10.56 -3.98
C THR A 178 -11.64 10.25 -3.43
N ARG A 179 -11.93 8.95 -3.26
CA ARG A 179 -13.19 8.48 -2.65
C ARG A 179 -13.13 8.53 -1.14
N LEU A 180 -11.96 8.21 -0.59
CA LEU A 180 -11.72 8.25 0.85
C LEU A 180 -10.26 8.59 1.14
N LEU A 181 -10.04 9.58 1.98
CA LEU A 181 -8.80 9.80 2.69
C LEU A 181 -9.08 9.62 4.19
N PHE A 182 -8.78 8.44 4.70
CA PHE A 182 -8.94 8.13 6.12
C PHE A 182 -7.62 8.36 6.86
N ARG A 183 -7.68 9.12 7.94
CA ARG A 183 -6.52 9.36 8.81
C ARG A 183 -6.87 9.05 10.26
N ALA A 184 -6.07 8.20 10.90
CA ALA A 184 -6.19 7.89 12.32
C ALA A 184 -4.84 8.08 13.03
N MET A 185 -4.90 8.67 14.22
CA MET A 185 -3.75 8.83 15.12
C MET A 185 -4.21 8.57 16.54
N GLY A 186 -3.31 8.05 17.39
CA GLY A 186 -3.55 7.95 18.83
C GLY A 186 -3.82 9.33 19.46
N ARG A 187 -4.60 9.34 20.52
CA ARG A 187 -4.73 10.50 21.41
C ARG A 187 -3.79 10.29 22.59
N GLU A 188 -3.11 11.36 23.02
CA GLU A 188 -2.42 11.38 24.29
C GLU A 188 -3.42 11.40 25.45
#